data_6c0c0273498089a0c32395f7fc62242d
#
_entry.id   6c0c0273498089a0c32395f7fc62242d
#
_cell.length_a   1.000
_cell.length_b   1.000
_cell.length_c   1.000
_cell.angle_alpha   90.00
_cell.angle_beta   90.00
_cell.angle_gamma   90.00
#
_symmetry.space_group_name_H-M   'P 1'
#
loop_
_entity.id
_entity.type
_entity.pdbx_description
1 polymer ?
#
loop_
_entity_poly.entity_id
_entity_poly.type
_entity_poly.pdbx_seq_one_letter_code
_entity_poly.pdbx_strand_id
1 'polypeptide(L)'
;MAQTPGLTAHRIWQWYERGVERHRMAGLYEKTEQAHRFFAGDQWAGVESGGELLPKYNFIQSIVEYKVAGVASNTLTITYTPLESGGPQQPQAALLCQKLTAYAGRQWERLKMDKLCWNVVKDACIAGDSYLYFYDGDCRAQPVDTCNVHLADEQVPDLQQQEYILIAGRQTVGALRREARRYGLPEGEVQKIVPDDPEWEREEESETEEGAQKCTALLLFWRDEDGTVCCARSTRDVIYRPAVRLCGGNGRGLRRYPIASMSWLRQRGSSRGAGLVHGLIPNQIETNKMLARRLMNAKVSAFSRMVYNADKVLNKEAIEQVGAAIQVRDMQASRVSDIVTYLGAAPMSPDARQLSEELVSQTRELAGAGNAALGQVNPEQASGAAIIAARDQAALP
;
A
#
# COMPACT_ATOMS: atom_id res chain seq x y z
N MET A 1 12.81 -18.13 33.75
CA MET A 1 11.52 -17.94 33.07
C MET A 1 10.80 -16.81 33.77
N ALA A 2 10.69 -15.64 33.16
CA ALA A 2 9.92 -14.53 33.73
C ALA A 2 8.44 -14.84 33.51
N GLN A 3 7.77 -15.38 34.50
CA GLN A 3 6.32 -15.48 34.53
C GLN A 3 5.78 -14.09 34.84
N THR A 4 5.29 -13.38 33.82
CA THR A 4 4.45 -12.21 34.09
C THR A 4 3.13 -12.76 34.66
N PRO A 5 2.78 -12.43 35.94
CA PRO A 5 1.56 -12.97 36.55
C PRO A 5 0.36 -12.53 35.73
N GLY A 6 -0.39 -13.47 35.16
CA GLY A 6 -1.66 -13.24 34.46
C GLY A 6 -1.66 -13.14 32.95
N LEU A 7 -0.54 -13.42 32.23
CA LEU A 7 -0.56 -13.49 30.78
C LEU A 7 -1.11 -14.86 30.33
N THR A 8 -2.32 -14.87 29.76
CA THR A 8 -2.96 -16.05 29.19
C THR A 8 -3.20 -15.88 27.70
N ALA A 9 -3.30 -16.97 26.93
CA ALA A 9 -3.62 -16.93 25.51
C ALA A 9 -4.93 -16.16 25.25
N HIS A 10 -5.94 -16.41 26.07
CA HIS A 10 -7.22 -15.72 25.99
C HIS A 10 -7.10 -14.20 26.17
N ARG A 11 -6.28 -13.72 27.11
CA ARG A 11 -6.05 -12.29 27.30
C ARG A 11 -5.34 -11.66 26.10
N ILE A 12 -4.35 -12.34 25.52
CA ILE A 12 -3.66 -11.89 24.30
C ILE A 12 -4.66 -11.81 23.14
N TRP A 13 -5.51 -12.81 23.02
CA TRP A 13 -6.55 -12.83 21.99
C TRP A 13 -7.57 -11.71 22.15
N GLN A 14 -8.01 -11.39 23.35
CA GLN A 14 -8.86 -10.22 23.61
C GLN A 14 -8.21 -8.89 23.20
N TRP A 15 -6.91 -8.74 23.40
CA TRP A 15 -6.19 -7.56 22.93
C TRP A 15 -6.16 -7.48 21.41
N TYR A 16 -5.98 -8.62 20.74
CA TYR A 16 -6.05 -8.72 19.30
C TYR A 16 -7.45 -8.35 18.80
N GLU A 17 -8.51 -8.93 19.33
CA GLU A 17 -9.90 -8.62 18.94
C GLU A 17 -10.22 -7.13 19.10
N ARG A 18 -9.79 -6.52 20.20
CA ARG A 18 -9.93 -5.06 20.39
C ARG A 18 -9.14 -4.26 19.35
N GLY A 19 -7.98 -4.73 18.94
CA GLY A 19 -7.19 -4.14 17.88
C GLY A 19 -7.88 -4.23 16.53
N VAL A 20 -8.40 -5.39 16.18
CA VAL A 20 -9.19 -5.63 14.95
C VAL A 20 -10.42 -4.73 14.92
N GLU A 21 -11.17 -4.64 16.02
CA GLU A 21 -12.35 -3.79 16.07
C GLU A 21 -12.01 -2.30 15.90
N ARG A 22 -10.91 -1.82 16.51
CA ARG A 22 -10.43 -0.45 16.29
C ARG A 22 -10.07 -0.19 14.84
N HIS A 23 -9.36 -1.12 14.18
CA HIS A 23 -9.04 -1.02 12.76
C HIS A 23 -10.29 -1.00 11.88
N ARG A 24 -11.30 -1.82 12.22
CA ARG A 24 -12.58 -1.85 11.53
C ARG A 24 -13.32 -0.51 11.69
N MET A 25 -13.42 0.02 12.92
CA MET A 25 -14.06 1.32 13.17
C MET A 25 -13.34 2.48 12.47
N ALA A 26 -12.02 2.42 12.36
CA ALA A 26 -11.22 3.41 11.62
C ALA A 26 -11.31 3.24 10.09
N GLY A 27 -11.87 2.12 9.61
CA GLY A 27 -11.89 1.75 8.19
C GLY A 27 -10.50 1.49 7.63
N LEU A 28 -9.54 1.02 8.48
CA LEU A 28 -8.15 0.86 8.08
C LEU A 28 -7.99 -0.20 6.98
N TYR A 29 -8.67 -1.35 7.13
CA TYR A 29 -8.61 -2.44 6.16
C TYR A 29 -9.07 -2.01 4.77
N GLU A 30 -10.26 -1.39 4.71
CA GLU A 30 -10.86 -0.93 3.46
C GLU A 30 -10.02 0.16 2.79
N LYS A 31 -9.54 1.14 3.58
CA LYS A 31 -8.70 2.23 3.07
C LYS A 31 -7.39 1.71 2.52
N THR A 32 -6.74 0.77 3.23
CA THR A 32 -5.47 0.17 2.81
C THR A 32 -5.65 -0.66 1.55
N GLU A 33 -6.66 -1.53 1.51
CA GLU A 33 -6.97 -2.33 0.32
C GLU A 33 -7.28 -1.44 -0.88
N GLN A 34 -8.14 -0.44 -0.71
CA GLN A 34 -8.48 0.50 -1.77
C GLN A 34 -7.25 1.24 -2.29
N ALA A 35 -6.37 1.72 -1.39
CA ALA A 35 -5.16 2.43 -1.80
C ALA A 35 -4.22 1.52 -2.63
N HIS A 36 -4.01 0.28 -2.20
CA HIS A 36 -3.20 -0.69 -2.94
C HIS A 36 -3.81 -1.06 -4.29
N ARG A 37 -5.13 -1.26 -4.35
CA ARG A 37 -5.84 -1.53 -5.61
C ARG A 37 -5.71 -0.39 -6.60
N PHE A 38 -5.92 0.85 -6.15
CA PHE A 38 -5.77 2.03 -7.01
C PHE A 38 -4.34 2.21 -7.48
N PHE A 39 -3.36 1.98 -6.62
CA PHE A 39 -1.95 1.97 -7.00
C PHE A 39 -1.65 0.90 -8.06
N ALA A 40 -2.13 -0.32 -7.89
CA ALA A 40 -1.96 -1.43 -8.82
C ALA A 40 -2.71 -1.24 -10.16
N GLY A 41 -3.59 -0.23 -10.25
CA GLY A 41 -4.39 0.05 -11.44
C GLY A 41 -5.70 -0.73 -11.51
N ASP A 42 -6.12 -1.40 -10.44
CA ASP A 42 -7.44 -2.00 -10.31
C ASP A 42 -8.45 -0.94 -9.85
N GLN A 43 -8.81 -0.04 -10.79
CA GLN A 43 -9.57 1.18 -10.50
C GLN A 43 -11.06 1.08 -10.86
N TRP A 44 -11.44 -0.01 -11.54
CA TRP A 44 -12.81 -0.24 -12.03
C TRP A 44 -13.50 -1.42 -11.34
N ALA A 45 -12.93 -1.95 -10.27
CA ALA A 45 -13.54 -3.06 -9.56
C ALA A 45 -14.93 -2.71 -9.03
N GLY A 46 -15.88 -3.62 -9.27
CA GLY A 46 -17.29 -3.42 -8.92
C GLY A 46 -18.09 -2.60 -9.94
N VAL A 47 -17.49 -2.15 -11.05
CA VAL A 47 -18.20 -1.45 -12.13
C VAL A 47 -18.50 -2.43 -13.26
N GLU A 48 -19.78 -2.62 -13.54
CA GLU A 48 -20.23 -3.42 -14.69
C GLU A 48 -19.93 -2.67 -16.00
N SER A 49 -19.10 -3.26 -16.84
CA SER A 49 -18.69 -2.66 -18.12
C SER A 49 -19.49 -3.13 -19.33
N GLY A 50 -20.44 -4.05 -19.13
CA GLY A 50 -21.17 -4.67 -20.26
C GLY A 50 -20.26 -5.41 -21.26
N GLY A 51 -19.06 -5.85 -20.82
CA GLY A 51 -18.05 -6.50 -21.67
C GLY A 51 -17.10 -5.54 -22.39
N GLU A 52 -17.24 -4.23 -22.20
CA GLU A 52 -16.30 -3.24 -22.76
C GLU A 52 -15.07 -3.05 -21.86
N LEU A 53 -13.90 -2.89 -22.49
CA LEU A 53 -12.69 -2.51 -21.79
C LEU A 53 -12.78 -1.05 -21.34
N LEU A 54 -12.83 -0.84 -20.02
CA LEU A 54 -12.83 0.49 -19.44
C LEU A 54 -11.39 1.04 -19.42
N PRO A 55 -11.19 2.26 -19.97
CA PRO A 55 -9.86 2.86 -20.02
C PRO A 55 -9.40 3.27 -18.62
N LYS A 56 -8.11 3.11 -18.36
CA LYS A 56 -7.49 3.59 -17.13
C LYS A 56 -6.24 4.41 -17.44
N TYR A 57 -6.12 5.56 -16.79
CA TYR A 57 -4.95 6.40 -16.84
C TYR A 57 -4.39 6.54 -15.43
N ASN A 58 -3.57 5.55 -15.02
CA ASN A 58 -3.06 5.43 -13.66
C ASN A 58 -1.95 6.44 -13.38
N PHE A 59 -2.29 7.69 -13.08
CA PHE A 59 -1.31 8.70 -12.68
C PHE A 59 -0.89 8.57 -11.21
N ILE A 60 -1.70 7.91 -10.36
CA ILE A 60 -1.35 7.63 -8.97
C ILE A 60 -0.04 6.85 -8.88
N GLN A 61 0.11 5.80 -9.67
CA GLN A 61 1.31 4.99 -9.68
C GLN A 61 2.55 5.83 -9.99
N SER A 62 2.48 6.67 -11.03
CA SER A 62 3.60 7.54 -11.41
C SER A 62 3.97 8.55 -10.32
N ILE A 63 2.98 9.10 -9.61
CA ILE A 63 3.21 10.03 -8.50
C ILE A 63 3.88 9.32 -7.34
N VAL A 64 3.36 8.15 -6.93
CA VAL A 64 3.93 7.35 -5.83
C VAL A 64 5.36 6.94 -6.15
N GLU A 65 5.61 6.39 -7.34
CA GLU A 65 6.96 5.97 -7.76
C GLU A 65 7.95 7.14 -7.75
N TYR A 66 7.52 8.31 -8.23
CA TYR A 66 8.34 9.52 -8.20
C TYR A 66 8.69 9.94 -6.76
N LYS A 67 7.70 10.01 -5.87
CA LYS A 67 7.91 10.40 -4.47
C LYS A 67 8.77 9.39 -3.72
N VAL A 68 8.52 8.11 -3.90
CA VAL A 68 9.31 7.02 -3.30
C VAL A 68 10.76 7.08 -3.79
N ALA A 69 10.97 7.29 -5.10
CA ALA A 69 12.29 7.45 -5.66
C ALA A 69 13.02 8.66 -5.06
N GLY A 70 12.35 9.80 -4.89
CA GLY A 70 12.92 10.99 -4.27
C GLY A 70 13.40 10.76 -2.83
N VAL A 71 12.64 10.02 -2.03
CA VAL A 71 13.02 9.70 -0.64
C VAL A 71 14.07 8.59 -0.58
N ALA A 72 13.86 7.50 -1.32
CA ALA A 72 14.66 6.28 -1.22
C ALA A 72 15.96 6.33 -2.05
N SER A 73 16.15 7.30 -2.94
CA SER A 73 17.39 7.48 -3.70
C SER A 73 18.54 8.01 -2.84
N ASN A 74 18.24 8.57 -1.67
CA ASN A 74 19.25 9.04 -0.75
C ASN A 74 19.94 7.85 -0.06
N THR A 75 21.24 7.74 -0.22
CA THR A 75 22.03 6.70 0.46
C THR A 75 22.08 6.98 1.96
N LEU A 76 21.48 6.08 2.73
CA LEU A 76 21.53 6.15 4.19
C LEU A 76 22.84 5.53 4.69
N THR A 77 23.63 6.29 5.43
CA THR A 77 24.85 5.80 6.07
C THR A 77 24.74 5.93 7.59
N ILE A 78 25.14 4.87 8.30
CA ILE A 78 25.19 4.87 9.77
C ILE A 78 26.62 5.13 10.18
N THR A 79 26.86 6.27 10.83
CA THR A 79 28.19 6.65 11.33
C THR A 79 28.13 6.77 12.85
N TYR A 80 29.03 6.08 13.53
CA TYR A 80 29.22 6.20 14.97
C TYR A 80 30.34 7.19 15.23
N THR A 81 30.09 8.17 16.09
CA THR A 81 31.09 9.16 16.55
C THR A 81 31.24 9.05 18.06
N PRO A 82 32.47 9.21 18.59
CA PRO A 82 32.65 9.23 20.02
C PRO A 82 31.97 10.46 20.62
N LEU A 83 31.35 10.30 21.80
CA LEU A 83 30.91 11.44 22.60
C LEU A 83 32.17 12.23 23.00
N GLU A 84 32.16 13.54 22.75
CA GLU A 84 33.24 14.46 23.14
C GLU A 84 33.37 14.53 24.68
N SER A 85 34.10 13.59 25.25
CA SER A 85 34.54 13.63 26.64
C SER A 85 36.03 13.68 26.57
N GLY A 86 36.63 14.86 26.77
CA GLY A 86 38.07 15.09 26.75
C GLY A 86 38.80 14.28 27.81
N GLY A 87 38.97 13.01 27.63
CA GLY A 87 39.67 12.10 28.56
C GLY A 87 40.64 11.17 27.83
N PRO A 88 41.58 10.52 28.58
CA PRO A 88 42.64 9.67 28.02
C PRO A 88 42.15 8.42 27.27
N GLN A 89 40.85 8.13 27.27
CA GLN A 89 40.22 6.99 26.56
C GLN A 89 39.72 7.33 25.14
N GLN A 90 39.92 8.57 24.68
CA GLN A 90 39.42 9.06 23.38
C GLN A 90 39.90 8.26 22.16
N PRO A 91 41.20 7.80 22.07
CA PRO A 91 41.64 7.03 20.91
C PRO A 91 40.99 5.65 20.81
N GLN A 92 40.70 5.00 21.94
CA GLN A 92 40.04 3.69 21.97
C GLN A 92 38.56 3.81 21.59
N ALA A 93 37.87 4.87 22.05
CA ALA A 93 36.53 5.16 21.70
C ALA A 93 36.36 5.45 20.19
N ALA A 94 37.31 6.21 19.62
CA ALA A 94 37.32 6.50 18.18
C ALA A 94 37.48 5.21 17.33
N LEU A 95 38.43 4.34 17.73
CA LEU A 95 38.65 3.06 17.06
C LEU A 95 37.43 2.15 17.17
N LEU A 96 36.75 2.12 18.31
CA LEU A 96 35.52 1.36 18.51
C LEU A 96 34.38 1.89 17.59
N CYS A 97 34.22 3.21 17.54
CA CYS A 97 33.24 3.85 16.67
C CYS A 97 33.48 3.53 15.17
N GLN A 98 34.77 3.55 14.76
CA GLN A 98 35.14 3.16 13.40
C GLN A 98 34.77 1.70 13.09
N LYS A 99 35.04 0.78 14.02
CA LYS A 99 34.66 -0.64 13.89
C LYS A 99 33.16 -0.82 13.86
N LEU A 100 32.40 -0.10 14.69
CA LEU A 100 30.94 -0.12 14.70
C LEU A 100 30.37 0.42 13.40
N THR A 101 30.89 1.49 12.85
CA THR A 101 30.50 2.04 11.56
C THR A 101 30.69 1.01 10.43
N ALA A 102 31.89 0.39 10.39
CA ALA A 102 32.16 -0.65 9.40
C ALA A 102 31.28 -1.91 9.57
N TYR A 103 30.96 -2.27 10.82
CA TYR A 103 30.04 -3.37 11.10
C TYR A 103 28.61 -3.04 10.66
N ALA A 104 28.12 -1.82 10.97
CA ALA A 104 26.80 -1.37 10.57
C ALA A 104 26.63 -1.39 9.03
N GLY A 105 27.64 -0.91 8.28
CA GLY A 105 27.63 -0.97 6.82
C GLY A 105 27.50 -2.40 6.29
N ARG A 106 28.31 -3.32 6.83
CA ARG A 106 28.21 -4.75 6.43
C ARG A 106 26.84 -5.37 6.76
N GLN A 107 26.26 -5.03 7.92
CA GLN A 107 24.92 -5.52 8.26
C GLN A 107 23.85 -4.92 7.34
N TRP A 108 23.99 -3.65 6.96
CA TRP A 108 23.10 -2.99 6.02
C TRP A 108 23.06 -3.71 4.68
N GLU A 109 24.23 -4.03 4.12
CA GLU A 109 24.34 -4.79 2.86
C GLU A 109 23.79 -6.23 3.00
N ARG A 110 24.16 -6.92 4.10
CA ARG A 110 23.70 -8.29 4.36
C ARG A 110 22.18 -8.39 4.43
N LEU A 111 21.53 -7.44 5.08
CA LEU A 111 20.08 -7.37 5.23
C LEU A 111 19.39 -6.81 3.99
N LYS A 112 20.15 -6.33 3.01
CA LYS A 112 19.58 -5.62 1.84
C LYS A 112 18.66 -4.47 2.28
N MET A 113 19.11 -3.68 3.24
CA MET A 113 18.32 -2.64 3.88
C MET A 113 17.81 -1.60 2.88
N ASP A 114 18.55 -1.29 1.81
CA ASP A 114 18.08 -0.37 0.77
C ASP A 114 16.76 -0.85 0.15
N LYS A 115 16.68 -2.15 -0.16
CA LYS A 115 15.43 -2.74 -0.67
C LYS A 115 14.31 -2.74 0.37
N LEU A 116 14.62 -3.03 1.62
CA LEU A 116 13.65 -3.01 2.71
C LEU A 116 13.15 -1.58 2.97
N CYS A 117 14.04 -0.60 3.00
CA CYS A 117 13.69 0.81 3.13
C CYS A 117 12.81 1.28 1.96
N TRP A 118 13.15 0.89 0.72
CA TRP A 118 12.31 1.18 -0.44
C TRP A 118 10.88 0.66 -0.25
N ASN A 119 10.74 -0.59 0.16
CA ASN A 119 9.41 -1.18 0.39
C ASN A 119 8.66 -0.47 1.51
N VAL A 120 9.32 -0.19 2.65
CA VAL A 120 8.73 0.53 3.79
C VAL A 120 8.26 1.92 3.39
N VAL A 121 9.08 2.67 2.65
CA VAL A 121 8.72 4.01 2.14
C VAL A 121 7.54 3.93 1.18
N LYS A 122 7.55 2.94 0.29
CA LYS A 122 6.46 2.72 -0.68
C LYS A 122 5.15 2.37 0.02
N ASP A 123 5.17 1.43 0.95
CA ASP A 123 3.98 1.00 1.68
C ASP A 123 3.43 2.15 2.54
N ALA A 124 4.30 2.93 3.20
CA ALA A 124 3.90 4.11 3.93
C ALA A 124 3.28 5.19 3.02
N CYS A 125 3.84 5.42 1.83
CA CYS A 125 3.30 6.34 0.84
C CYS A 125 1.91 5.92 0.37
N ILE A 126 1.67 4.63 0.19
CA ILE A 126 0.38 4.09 -0.28
C ILE A 126 -0.64 4.06 0.86
N ALA A 127 -0.33 3.36 1.96
CA ALA A 127 -1.28 3.04 3.02
C ALA A 127 -1.31 4.08 4.17
N GLY A 128 -0.21 4.84 4.35
CA GLY A 128 -0.08 5.85 5.40
C GLY A 128 1.01 5.57 6.40
N ASP A 129 1.18 4.33 6.79
CA ASP A 129 2.21 3.87 7.68
C ASP A 129 2.72 2.49 7.25
N SER A 130 3.94 2.18 7.66
CA SER A 130 4.58 0.89 7.43
C SER A 130 5.49 0.56 8.58
N TYR A 131 5.70 -0.74 8.82
CA TYR A 131 6.46 -1.26 9.93
C TYR A 131 7.55 -2.19 9.45
N LEU A 132 8.71 -2.12 10.12
CA LEU A 132 9.82 -3.03 9.91
C LEU A 132 10.12 -3.73 11.22
N TYR A 133 9.97 -5.04 11.25
CA TYR A 133 10.26 -5.88 12.41
C TYR A 133 11.65 -6.49 12.29
N PHE A 134 12.48 -6.27 13.32
CA PHE A 134 13.79 -6.86 13.47
C PHE A 134 13.72 -8.06 14.40
N TYR A 135 14.14 -9.22 13.90
CA TYR A 135 14.04 -10.47 14.65
C TYR A 135 15.33 -11.28 14.54
N ASP A 136 15.42 -12.26 15.45
CA ASP A 136 16.54 -13.19 15.54
C ASP A 136 17.87 -12.58 16.02
N GLY A 137 18.72 -13.41 16.61
CA GLY A 137 20.07 -13.03 17.05
C GLY A 137 20.97 -12.55 15.90
N ASP A 138 20.66 -12.95 14.67
CA ASP A 138 21.32 -12.53 13.43
C ASP A 138 20.80 -11.20 12.88
N CYS A 139 19.96 -10.47 13.59
CA CYS A 139 19.36 -9.22 13.15
C CYS A 139 18.70 -9.31 11.77
N ARG A 140 17.80 -10.24 11.57
CA ARG A 140 16.97 -10.27 10.37
C ARG A 140 15.89 -9.21 10.44
N ALA A 141 15.44 -8.71 9.29
CA ALA A 141 14.40 -7.70 9.21
C ALA A 141 13.37 -8.07 8.16
N GLN A 142 12.10 -7.81 8.44
CA GLN A 142 11.01 -8.01 7.49
C GLN A 142 9.99 -6.88 7.60
N PRO A 143 9.42 -6.41 6.48
CA PRO A 143 8.27 -5.51 6.49
C PRO A 143 7.06 -6.23 7.11
N VAL A 144 6.24 -5.47 7.82
CA VAL A 144 4.97 -5.93 8.39
C VAL A 144 3.88 -5.01 7.88
N ASP A 145 2.81 -5.60 7.37
CA ASP A 145 1.63 -4.87 6.91
C ASP A 145 1.02 -4.08 8.06
N THR A 146 0.62 -2.83 7.78
CA THR A 146 0.00 -1.95 8.76
C THR A 146 -1.27 -2.55 9.38
N CYS A 147 -2.04 -3.31 8.60
CA CYS A 147 -3.25 -4.00 9.07
C CYS A 147 -2.98 -5.09 10.11
N ASN A 148 -1.75 -5.61 10.13
CA ASN A 148 -1.33 -6.70 11.02
C ASN A 148 -0.67 -6.20 12.31
N VAL A 149 -0.49 -4.88 12.48
CA VAL A 149 0.11 -4.29 13.68
C VAL A 149 -0.96 -3.66 14.54
N HIS A 150 -1.19 -4.22 15.73
CA HIS A 150 -2.17 -3.74 16.70
C HIS A 150 -1.45 -3.12 17.89
N LEU A 151 -1.73 -1.86 18.16
CA LEU A 151 -1.11 -1.08 19.22
C LEU A 151 -2.01 -1.05 20.46
N ALA A 152 -1.42 -0.89 21.63
CA ALA A 152 -2.18 -0.74 22.87
C ALA A 152 -3.09 0.49 22.84
N ASP A 153 -2.53 1.62 22.39
CA ASP A 153 -3.23 2.89 22.22
C ASP A 153 -2.80 3.58 20.93
N GLU A 154 -3.74 3.76 20.00
CA GLU A 154 -3.46 4.44 18.74
C GLU A 154 -3.38 5.97 18.87
N GLN A 155 -3.71 6.54 20.02
CA GLN A 155 -3.54 7.97 20.28
C GLN A 155 -2.12 8.34 20.70
N VAL A 156 -1.30 7.37 21.11
CA VAL A 156 0.10 7.55 21.46
C VAL A 156 0.96 7.52 20.20
N PRO A 157 1.53 8.66 19.74
CA PRO A 157 2.22 8.71 18.45
C PRO A 157 3.54 7.93 18.40
N ASP A 158 4.21 7.77 19.54
CA ASP A 158 5.50 7.09 19.61
C ASP A 158 5.28 5.60 19.88
N LEU A 159 5.65 4.79 18.89
CA LEU A 159 5.61 3.33 18.99
C LEU A 159 6.37 2.80 20.22
N GLN A 160 7.45 3.50 20.61
CA GLN A 160 8.25 3.10 21.75
C GLN A 160 7.62 3.41 23.11
N GLN A 161 6.53 4.18 23.15
CA GLN A 161 5.77 4.49 24.37
C GLN A 161 4.56 3.59 24.55
N GLN A 162 4.30 2.68 23.61
CA GLN A 162 3.19 1.74 23.70
C GLN A 162 3.37 0.78 24.88
N GLU A 163 2.27 0.47 25.57
CA GLU A 163 2.27 -0.52 26.65
C GLU A 163 2.56 -1.93 26.10
N TYR A 164 1.91 -2.26 24.99
CA TYR A 164 2.19 -3.48 24.23
C TYR A 164 2.02 -3.24 22.73
N ILE A 165 2.67 -4.10 21.94
CA ILE A 165 2.51 -4.16 20.49
C ILE A 165 2.22 -5.61 20.11
N LEU A 166 1.20 -5.82 19.31
CA LEU A 166 0.79 -7.12 18.78
C LEU A 166 1.00 -7.14 17.27
N ILE A 167 1.70 -8.14 16.76
CA ILE A 167 1.81 -8.42 15.34
C ILE A 167 1.03 -9.70 15.07
N ALA A 168 0.00 -9.61 14.23
CA ALA A 168 -0.76 -10.76 13.74
C ALA A 168 -0.16 -11.27 12.42
N GLY A 169 -0.31 -12.54 12.16
CA GLY A 169 0.11 -13.14 10.91
C GLY A 169 -0.51 -14.52 10.72
N ARG A 170 -0.69 -14.92 9.47
CA ARG A 170 -1.24 -16.24 9.14
C ARG A 170 -0.13 -17.26 8.96
N GLN A 171 -0.19 -18.36 9.66
CA GLN A 171 0.76 -19.46 9.54
C GLN A 171 0.02 -20.80 9.48
N THR A 172 0.63 -21.77 8.82
CA THR A 172 0.04 -23.11 8.74
C THR A 172 0.03 -23.77 10.12
N VAL A 173 -1.07 -24.43 10.44
CA VAL A 173 -1.23 -25.18 11.71
C VAL A 173 -0.08 -26.16 11.92
N GLY A 174 0.36 -26.84 10.86
CA GLY A 174 1.49 -27.77 10.92
C GLY A 174 2.81 -27.09 11.33
N ALA A 175 3.06 -25.86 10.85
CA ALA A 175 4.26 -25.10 11.23
C ALA A 175 4.21 -24.67 12.72
N LEU A 176 3.05 -24.18 13.17
CA LEU A 176 2.85 -23.77 14.56
C LEU A 176 2.97 -24.94 15.52
N ARG A 177 2.39 -26.10 15.19
CA ARG A 177 2.51 -27.32 16.01
C ARG A 177 3.97 -27.81 16.10
N ARG A 178 4.75 -27.73 15.00
CA ARG A 178 6.19 -28.05 15.03
C ARG A 178 6.97 -27.06 15.90
N GLU A 179 6.65 -25.77 15.84
CA GLU A 179 7.27 -24.76 16.69
C GLU A 179 6.93 -24.99 18.17
N ALA A 180 5.67 -25.26 18.49
CA ALA A 180 5.21 -25.55 19.83
C ALA A 180 5.95 -26.77 20.46
N ARG A 181 6.08 -27.86 19.71
CA ARG A 181 6.87 -29.04 20.14
C ARG A 181 8.34 -28.70 20.40
N ARG A 182 8.93 -27.85 19.55
CA ARG A 182 10.33 -27.39 19.73
C ARG A 182 10.53 -26.64 21.04
N TYR A 183 9.51 -25.92 21.50
CA TYR A 183 9.50 -25.24 22.81
C TYR A 183 9.04 -26.11 23.97
N GLY A 184 8.81 -27.41 23.73
CA GLY A 184 8.52 -28.41 24.78
C GLY A 184 7.08 -28.35 25.30
N LEU A 185 6.12 -27.89 24.52
CA LEU A 185 4.73 -27.93 24.90
C LEU A 185 4.22 -29.39 24.93
N PRO A 186 3.36 -29.76 25.92
CA PRO A 186 2.68 -31.04 25.96
C PRO A 186 1.81 -31.25 24.72
N GLU A 187 1.73 -32.48 24.22
CA GLU A 187 0.98 -32.78 22.98
C GLU A 187 -0.52 -32.38 23.11
N GLY A 188 -1.10 -32.48 24.30
CA GLY A 188 -2.48 -32.01 24.56
C GLY A 188 -2.67 -30.51 24.32
N GLU A 189 -1.66 -29.68 24.59
CA GLU A 189 -1.70 -28.25 24.27
C GLU A 189 -1.44 -28.01 22.79
N VAL A 190 -0.53 -28.78 22.18
CA VAL A 190 -0.24 -28.67 20.74
C VAL A 190 -1.48 -28.95 19.89
N GLN A 191 -2.33 -29.89 20.30
CA GLN A 191 -3.57 -30.22 19.60
C GLN A 191 -4.64 -29.11 19.65
N LYS A 192 -4.57 -28.20 20.62
CA LYS A 192 -5.46 -27.05 20.70
C LYS A 192 -5.16 -25.98 19.62
N ILE A 193 -4.04 -26.10 18.90
CA ILE A 193 -3.75 -25.24 17.75
C ILE A 193 -4.59 -25.75 16.59
N VAL A 194 -5.69 -25.06 16.32
CA VAL A 194 -6.67 -25.39 15.27
C VAL A 194 -6.73 -24.27 14.24
N PRO A 195 -7.16 -24.56 12.99
CA PRO A 195 -7.36 -23.55 11.99
C PRO A 195 -8.44 -22.55 12.43
N ASP A 196 -8.31 -21.31 11.96
CA ASP A 196 -9.30 -20.26 12.10
C ASP A 196 -9.46 -19.50 10.79
N ASP A 197 -10.65 -18.94 10.55
CA ASP A 197 -10.95 -18.07 9.42
C ASP A 197 -11.22 -16.66 9.94
N PRO A 198 -10.27 -15.72 9.79
CA PRO A 198 -10.54 -14.33 10.11
C PRO A 198 -11.47 -13.73 9.04
N GLU A 199 -12.53 -13.07 9.45
CA GLU A 199 -13.55 -12.46 8.58
C GLU A 199 -13.00 -11.45 7.55
N TRP A 200 -11.78 -10.97 7.72
CA TRP A 200 -11.16 -9.92 6.89
C TRP A 200 -10.12 -10.44 5.87
N GLU A 201 -9.68 -11.71 5.97
CA GLU A 201 -8.85 -12.36 4.95
C GLU A 201 -9.75 -13.19 4.02
N ARG A 202 -9.72 -12.87 2.74
CA ARG A 202 -10.26 -13.77 1.70
C ARG A 202 -9.26 -14.91 1.51
N GLU A 203 -9.53 -16.06 2.10
CA GLU A 203 -8.84 -17.28 1.70
C GLU A 203 -9.49 -17.81 0.42
N GLU A 204 -8.67 -18.08 -0.60
CA GLU A 204 -9.11 -18.92 -1.70
C GLU A 204 -9.42 -20.31 -1.11
N GLU A 205 -10.64 -20.81 -1.34
CA GLU A 205 -11.03 -22.17 -1.01
C GLU A 205 -10.12 -23.14 -1.74
N SER A 206 -9.03 -23.54 -1.10
CA SER A 206 -8.23 -24.67 -1.56
C SER A 206 -8.53 -25.85 -0.65
N GLU A 207 -8.93 -26.99 -1.23
CA GLU A 207 -8.94 -28.28 -0.57
C GLU A 207 -7.51 -28.60 -0.09
N THR A 208 -7.22 -28.21 1.15
CA THR A 208 -5.88 -28.33 1.70
C THR A 208 -5.81 -29.52 2.62
N GLU A 209 -4.74 -30.30 2.44
CA GLU A 209 -4.37 -31.42 3.31
C GLU A 209 -4.38 -31.00 4.79
N GLU A 210 -4.74 -31.93 5.69
CA GLU A 210 -4.74 -31.74 7.12
C GLU A 210 -3.37 -31.22 7.61
N GLY A 211 -3.33 -29.98 8.12
CA GLY A 211 -2.12 -29.28 8.56
C GLY A 211 -1.59 -28.19 7.62
N ALA A 212 -2.11 -28.09 6.40
CA ALA A 212 -1.86 -26.97 5.50
C ALA A 212 -2.80 -25.77 5.77
N GLN A 213 -3.90 -26.03 6.46
CA GLN A 213 -4.82 -24.98 6.92
C GLN A 213 -4.10 -23.95 7.78
N LYS A 214 -4.51 -22.69 7.68
CA LYS A 214 -3.88 -21.58 8.37
C LYS A 214 -4.55 -21.26 9.70
N CYS A 215 -3.76 -20.72 10.61
CA CYS A 215 -4.20 -20.21 11.90
C CYS A 215 -3.55 -18.86 12.17
N THR A 216 -4.26 -17.98 12.86
CA THR A 216 -3.74 -16.68 13.29
C THR A 216 -2.71 -16.86 14.38
N ALA A 217 -1.48 -16.48 14.10
CA ALA A 217 -0.37 -16.46 15.03
C ALA A 217 -0.11 -15.02 15.49
N LEU A 218 -0.08 -14.81 16.79
CA LEU A 218 0.11 -13.52 17.42
C LEU A 218 1.51 -13.46 18.03
N LEU A 219 2.25 -12.40 17.71
CA LEU A 219 3.53 -12.05 18.31
C LEU A 219 3.30 -10.82 19.20
N LEU A 220 3.38 -11.00 20.48
CA LEU A 220 3.19 -9.95 21.49
C LEU A 220 4.54 -9.45 21.98
N PHE A 221 4.66 -8.12 22.08
CA PHE A 221 5.75 -7.42 22.77
C PHE A 221 5.19 -6.55 23.89
N TRP A 222 5.84 -6.55 25.04
CA TRP A 222 5.55 -5.67 26.18
C TRP A 222 6.83 -5.41 26.98
N ARG A 223 6.79 -4.50 27.94
CA ARG A 223 7.90 -4.27 28.86
C ARG A 223 7.57 -4.86 30.23
N ASP A 224 8.57 -5.46 30.85
CA ASP A 224 8.49 -5.84 32.25
C ASP A 224 8.73 -4.64 33.20
N GLU A 225 8.72 -4.89 34.51
CA GLU A 225 8.92 -3.88 35.55
C GLU A 225 10.27 -3.18 35.45
N ASP A 226 11.28 -3.88 34.95
CA ASP A 226 12.64 -3.33 34.73
C ASP A 226 12.73 -2.51 33.42
N GLY A 227 11.67 -2.40 32.64
CA GLY A 227 11.63 -1.78 31.33
C GLY A 227 12.27 -2.61 30.22
N THR A 228 12.59 -3.89 30.48
CA THR A 228 13.10 -4.83 29.47
C THR A 228 11.96 -5.33 28.59
N VAL A 229 12.17 -5.35 27.27
CA VAL A 229 11.20 -5.87 26.32
C VAL A 229 11.11 -7.38 26.44
N CYS A 230 9.91 -7.87 26.62
CA CYS A 230 9.54 -9.27 26.59
C CYS A 230 8.77 -9.59 25.33
N CYS A 231 8.84 -10.82 24.85
CA CYS A 231 8.02 -11.29 23.75
C CYS A 231 7.43 -12.67 24.07
N ALA A 232 6.24 -12.93 23.52
CA ALA A 232 5.58 -14.23 23.55
C ALA A 232 4.89 -14.46 22.22
N ARG A 233 4.67 -15.74 21.85
CA ARG A 233 3.86 -16.08 20.70
C ARG A 233 2.67 -16.92 21.12
N SER A 234 1.51 -16.56 20.61
CA SER A 234 0.24 -17.18 20.97
C SER A 234 -0.62 -17.42 19.73
N THR A 235 -1.44 -18.44 19.81
CA THR A 235 -2.67 -18.56 19.03
C THR A 235 -3.85 -18.16 19.90
N ARG A 236 -5.07 -18.40 19.45
CA ARG A 236 -6.29 -18.12 20.22
C ARG A 236 -6.26 -18.78 21.61
N ASP A 237 -5.90 -20.06 21.65
CA ASP A 237 -6.06 -20.89 22.85
C ASP A 237 -4.74 -21.27 23.53
N VAL A 238 -3.60 -21.09 22.84
CA VAL A 238 -2.30 -21.61 23.31
C VAL A 238 -1.19 -20.60 23.13
N ILE A 239 -0.41 -20.37 24.19
CA ILE A 239 0.90 -19.70 24.09
C ILE A 239 1.92 -20.75 23.67
N TYR A 240 2.21 -20.82 22.35
CA TYR A 240 3.10 -21.84 21.81
C TYR A 240 4.58 -21.50 21.95
N ARG A 241 4.92 -20.24 22.19
CA ARG A 241 6.25 -19.80 22.64
C ARG A 241 6.09 -19.00 23.92
N PRO A 242 6.59 -19.51 25.06
CA PRO A 242 6.46 -18.83 26.34
C PRO A 242 7.18 -17.48 26.35
N ALA A 243 6.83 -16.63 27.32
CA ALA A 243 7.42 -15.33 27.50
C ALA A 243 8.94 -15.40 27.68
N VAL A 244 9.65 -14.63 26.86
CA VAL A 244 11.12 -14.52 26.91
C VAL A 244 11.51 -13.06 26.96
N ARG A 245 12.45 -12.72 27.85
CA ARG A 245 13.09 -11.40 27.85
C ARG A 245 14.04 -11.31 26.66
N LEU A 246 13.93 -10.24 25.89
CA LEU A 246 14.84 -9.98 24.79
C LEU A 246 16.14 -9.39 25.32
N CYS A 247 17.23 -10.11 25.16
CA CYS A 247 18.54 -9.69 25.60
C CYS A 247 19.48 -9.49 24.41
N GLY A 248 20.30 -8.45 24.48
CA GLY A 248 21.40 -8.26 23.53
C GLY A 248 22.53 -9.28 23.78
N GLY A 249 23.50 -9.32 22.88
CA GLY A 249 24.64 -10.23 22.94
C GLY A 249 25.52 -10.10 24.20
N ASN A 250 25.38 -9.02 24.97
CA ASN A 250 26.05 -8.78 26.27
C ASN A 250 25.19 -9.22 27.48
N GLY A 251 24.07 -9.93 27.26
CA GLY A 251 23.14 -10.36 28.30
C GLY A 251 22.27 -9.24 28.90
N ARG A 252 22.42 -7.99 28.47
CA ARG A 252 21.56 -6.88 28.89
C ARG A 252 20.23 -6.92 28.18
N GLY A 253 19.13 -6.66 28.89
CA GLY A 253 17.80 -6.57 28.33
C GLY A 253 17.66 -5.44 27.32
N LEU A 254 16.96 -5.70 26.24
CA LEU A 254 16.59 -4.67 25.27
C LEU A 254 15.50 -3.78 25.87
N ARG A 255 15.67 -2.47 25.77
CA ARG A 255 14.72 -1.47 26.28
C ARG A 255 13.81 -0.89 25.19
N ARG A 256 14.10 -1.17 23.93
CA ARG A 256 13.32 -0.71 22.79
C ARG A 256 12.67 -1.88 22.09
N TYR A 257 11.42 -1.71 21.68
CA TYR A 257 10.74 -2.67 20.81
C TYR A 257 11.55 -2.86 19.53
N PRO A 258 11.76 -4.09 19.05
CA PRO A 258 12.51 -4.36 17.83
C PRO A 258 11.66 -4.09 16.57
N ILE A 259 10.95 -2.98 16.58
CA ILE A 259 10.06 -2.56 15.51
C ILE A 259 10.36 -1.09 15.21
N ALA A 260 10.62 -0.79 13.94
CA ALA A 260 10.68 0.56 13.42
C ALA A 260 9.37 0.85 12.66
N SER A 261 8.88 2.07 12.77
CA SER A 261 7.70 2.54 12.05
C SER A 261 8.04 3.76 11.22
N MET A 262 7.37 3.88 10.08
CA MET A 262 7.41 5.06 9.23
C MET A 262 5.98 5.49 8.95
N SER A 263 5.69 6.78 9.14
CA SER A 263 4.43 7.40 8.73
C SER A 263 4.71 8.38 7.60
N TRP A 264 3.92 8.30 6.52
CA TRP A 264 4.08 9.21 5.38
C TRP A 264 3.66 10.63 5.74
N LEU A 265 2.43 10.81 6.18
CA LEU A 265 1.92 12.06 6.72
C LEU A 265 1.47 11.83 8.16
N ARG A 266 2.16 12.46 9.11
CA ARG A 266 1.81 12.33 10.53
C ARG A 266 0.45 12.98 10.81
N GLN A 267 -0.42 12.25 11.48
CA GLN A 267 -1.68 12.76 11.99
C GLN A 267 -1.53 13.19 13.45
N ARG A 268 -2.13 14.32 13.81
CA ARG A 268 -2.09 14.83 15.19
C ARG A 268 -2.83 13.85 16.12
N GLY A 269 -2.18 13.46 17.21
CA GLY A 269 -2.78 12.58 18.21
C GLY A 269 -3.06 11.16 17.71
N SER A 270 -2.32 10.69 16.71
CA SER A 270 -2.43 9.33 16.20
C SER A 270 -1.04 8.73 15.98
N SER A 271 -0.90 7.45 16.26
CA SER A 271 0.25 6.64 15.85
C SER A 271 0.21 6.28 14.36
N ARG A 272 -0.98 6.40 13.75
CA ARG A 272 -1.20 6.10 12.35
C ARG A 272 -0.94 7.31 11.48
N GLY A 273 -0.35 7.07 10.30
CA GLY A 273 -0.16 8.07 9.27
C GLY A 273 -1.31 8.12 8.27
N ALA A 274 -1.28 9.15 7.40
CA ALA A 274 -2.13 9.20 6.23
C ALA A 274 -1.29 8.94 4.97
N GLY A 275 -1.79 8.09 4.07
CA GLY A 275 -1.17 7.81 2.78
C GLY A 275 -1.47 8.88 1.75
N LEU A 276 -0.57 9.04 0.80
CA LEU A 276 -0.75 9.95 -0.32
C LEU A 276 -1.88 9.49 -1.25
N VAL A 277 -1.97 8.18 -1.50
CA VAL A 277 -2.88 7.61 -2.49
C VAL A 277 -4.33 7.90 -2.18
N HIS A 278 -4.74 7.81 -0.91
CA HIS A 278 -6.13 8.01 -0.52
C HIS A 278 -6.67 9.40 -0.92
N GLY A 279 -5.85 10.43 -0.81
CA GLY A 279 -6.22 11.78 -1.24
C GLY A 279 -6.32 11.96 -2.76
N LEU A 280 -5.68 11.08 -3.54
CA LEU A 280 -5.66 11.14 -5.00
C LEU A 280 -6.79 10.32 -5.67
N ILE A 281 -7.39 9.38 -4.93
CA ILE A 281 -8.43 8.47 -5.46
C ILE A 281 -9.59 9.20 -6.11
N PRO A 282 -10.22 10.25 -5.51
CA PRO A 282 -11.35 10.93 -6.13
C PRO A 282 -11.00 11.52 -7.51
N ASN A 283 -9.84 12.15 -7.64
CA ASN A 283 -9.38 12.74 -8.89
C ASN A 283 -9.07 11.67 -9.95
N GLN A 284 -8.52 10.53 -9.53
CA GLN A 284 -8.28 9.39 -10.40
C GLN A 284 -9.59 8.82 -10.96
N ILE A 285 -10.62 8.68 -10.11
CA ILE A 285 -11.94 8.20 -10.51
C ILE A 285 -12.54 9.11 -11.58
N GLU A 286 -12.56 10.43 -11.34
CA GLU A 286 -13.14 11.37 -12.29
C GLU A 286 -12.37 11.43 -13.61
N THR A 287 -11.04 11.37 -13.55
CA THR A 287 -10.20 11.28 -14.77
C THR A 287 -10.55 10.05 -15.60
N ASN A 288 -10.67 8.88 -14.98
CA ASN A 288 -11.03 7.65 -15.67
C ASN A 288 -12.45 7.71 -16.25
N LYS A 289 -13.43 8.26 -15.52
CA LYS A 289 -14.79 8.47 -16.00
C LYS A 289 -14.85 9.40 -17.23
N MET A 290 -14.08 10.50 -17.18
CA MET A 290 -13.98 11.42 -18.32
C MET A 290 -13.37 10.75 -19.54
N LEU A 291 -12.32 9.94 -19.34
CA LEU A 291 -11.69 9.18 -20.42
C LEU A 291 -12.66 8.16 -21.03
N ALA A 292 -13.42 7.43 -20.20
CA ALA A 292 -14.43 6.48 -20.64
C ALA A 292 -15.53 7.18 -21.47
N ARG A 293 -16.02 8.34 -21.01
CA ARG A 293 -17.03 9.14 -21.75
C ARG A 293 -16.48 9.63 -23.08
N ARG A 294 -15.21 10.05 -23.13
CA ARG A 294 -14.55 10.47 -24.37
C ARG A 294 -14.45 9.33 -25.37
N LEU A 295 -14.06 8.14 -24.94
CA LEU A 295 -14.00 6.96 -25.79
C LEU A 295 -15.39 6.54 -26.29
N MET A 296 -16.41 6.59 -25.45
CA MET A 296 -17.78 6.30 -25.84
C MET A 296 -18.27 7.32 -26.90
N ASN A 297 -18.03 8.61 -26.68
CA ASN A 297 -18.39 9.64 -27.64
C ASN A 297 -17.65 9.43 -28.98
N ALA A 298 -16.35 9.11 -28.96
CA ALA A 298 -15.59 8.81 -30.16
C ALA A 298 -16.14 7.58 -30.91
N LYS A 299 -16.52 6.51 -30.21
CA LYS A 299 -17.17 5.33 -30.82
C LYS A 299 -18.49 5.70 -31.47
N VAL A 300 -19.38 6.44 -30.76
CA VAL A 300 -20.68 6.86 -31.30
C VAL A 300 -20.49 7.80 -32.47
N SER A 301 -19.50 8.66 -32.45
CA SER A 301 -19.17 9.58 -33.55
C SER A 301 -18.61 8.85 -34.78
N ALA A 302 -17.83 7.79 -34.57
CA ALA A 302 -17.28 6.98 -35.68
C ALA A 302 -18.34 6.14 -36.36
N PHE A 303 -19.37 5.75 -35.64
CA PHE A 303 -20.50 4.97 -36.19
C PHE A 303 -21.75 5.83 -36.17
N SER A 304 -21.86 6.76 -37.13
CA SER A 304 -23.04 7.60 -37.29
C SER A 304 -24.26 6.74 -37.50
N ARG A 305 -25.32 6.96 -36.70
CA ARG A 305 -26.59 6.26 -36.86
C ARG A 305 -27.35 6.82 -38.04
N MET A 306 -27.71 5.95 -38.95
CA MET A 306 -28.58 6.33 -40.07
C MET A 306 -30.05 6.25 -39.66
N VAL A 307 -30.80 7.32 -39.93
CA VAL A 307 -32.24 7.34 -39.79
C VAL A 307 -32.80 7.42 -41.21
N TYR A 308 -33.69 6.51 -41.54
CA TYR A 308 -34.30 6.45 -42.83
C TYR A 308 -35.81 6.24 -42.73
N ASN A 309 -36.55 6.72 -43.74
CA ASN A 309 -37.97 6.49 -43.85
C ASN A 309 -38.20 5.08 -44.42
N ALA A 310 -38.71 4.18 -43.56
CA ALA A 310 -38.89 2.77 -43.88
C ALA A 310 -39.85 2.50 -45.06
N ASP A 311 -40.77 3.43 -45.36
CA ASP A 311 -41.75 3.30 -46.43
C ASP A 311 -41.19 3.74 -47.80
N LYS A 312 -40.17 4.58 -47.78
CA LYS A 312 -39.55 5.13 -48.97
C LYS A 312 -38.27 4.41 -49.42
N VAL A 313 -37.62 3.66 -48.56
CA VAL A 313 -36.42 2.86 -48.88
C VAL A 313 -36.85 1.45 -49.33
N LEU A 314 -36.47 1.08 -50.57
CA LEU A 314 -36.87 -0.20 -51.18
C LEU A 314 -35.97 -1.36 -50.80
N ASN A 315 -34.69 -1.15 -50.73
CA ASN A 315 -33.69 -2.19 -50.45
C ASN A 315 -33.03 -1.98 -49.07
N LYS A 316 -33.75 -2.30 -48.02
CA LYS A 316 -33.28 -2.11 -46.62
C LYS A 316 -31.97 -2.85 -46.32
N GLU A 317 -31.75 -3.98 -46.97
CA GLU A 317 -30.56 -4.79 -46.83
C GLU A 317 -29.26 -4.10 -47.32
N ALA A 318 -29.39 -3.18 -48.30
CA ALA A 318 -28.27 -2.41 -48.83
C ALA A 318 -27.75 -1.35 -47.83
N ILE A 319 -28.55 -0.99 -46.81
CA ILE A 319 -28.16 -0.03 -45.77
C ILE A 319 -26.98 -0.52 -44.94
N GLU A 320 -26.89 -1.82 -44.70
CA GLU A 320 -25.81 -2.44 -43.92
C GLU A 320 -24.60 -2.79 -44.78
N GLN A 321 -24.67 -2.67 -46.10
CA GLN A 321 -23.59 -3.03 -47.01
C GLN A 321 -22.78 -1.80 -47.43
N VAL A 322 -21.47 -1.85 -47.19
CA VAL A 322 -20.54 -0.79 -47.55
C VAL A 322 -20.48 -0.64 -49.08
N GLY A 323 -20.79 0.56 -49.60
CA GLY A 323 -20.72 0.87 -51.04
C GLY A 323 -21.93 0.42 -51.84
N ALA A 324 -22.97 -0.14 -51.23
CA ALA A 324 -24.21 -0.49 -51.93
C ALA A 324 -25.07 0.74 -52.21
N ALA A 325 -25.73 0.75 -53.36
CA ALA A 325 -26.65 1.84 -53.75
C ALA A 325 -28.01 1.68 -53.04
N ILE A 326 -28.48 2.71 -52.36
CA ILE A 326 -29.77 2.76 -51.71
C ILE A 326 -30.84 3.18 -52.72
N GLN A 327 -31.82 2.32 -52.97
CA GLN A 327 -32.94 2.60 -53.84
C GLN A 327 -34.10 3.28 -53.06
N VAL A 328 -34.55 4.43 -53.59
CA VAL A 328 -35.56 5.24 -52.93
C VAL A 328 -36.74 5.41 -53.87
N ARG A 329 -37.96 5.25 -53.33
CA ARG A 329 -39.21 5.47 -54.04
C ARG A 329 -39.63 6.94 -53.96
N ASP A 330 -40.16 7.48 -55.05
CA ASP A 330 -40.83 8.77 -55.09
C ASP A 330 -39.98 10.00 -54.71
N MET A 331 -38.87 10.20 -55.44
CA MET A 331 -37.94 11.32 -55.24
C MET A 331 -38.52 12.68 -55.72
N GLN A 332 -39.65 12.70 -56.44
CA GLN A 332 -40.20 13.96 -57.00
C GLN A 332 -40.78 14.89 -55.93
N ALA A 333 -41.16 14.36 -54.75
CA ALA A 333 -41.81 15.10 -53.68
C ALA A 333 -40.96 15.33 -52.41
N SER A 334 -39.73 14.79 -52.34
CA SER A 334 -38.92 14.83 -51.13
C SER A 334 -37.43 14.97 -51.45
N ARG A 335 -36.69 15.71 -50.61
CA ARG A 335 -35.21 15.76 -50.70
C ARG A 335 -34.64 14.45 -50.16
N VAL A 336 -33.47 14.05 -50.64
CA VAL A 336 -32.75 12.86 -50.15
C VAL A 336 -32.50 12.94 -48.65
N SER A 337 -32.24 14.15 -48.12
CA SER A 337 -32.09 14.41 -46.70
C SER A 337 -33.32 14.11 -45.84
N ASP A 338 -34.53 14.16 -46.46
CA ASP A 338 -35.81 13.90 -45.76
C ASP A 338 -36.12 12.38 -45.71
N ILE A 339 -35.42 11.61 -46.51
CA ILE A 339 -35.60 10.16 -46.64
C ILE A 339 -34.52 9.40 -45.88
N VAL A 340 -33.27 9.85 -45.98
CA VAL A 340 -32.12 9.26 -45.32
C VAL A 340 -31.29 10.39 -44.74
N THR A 341 -31.05 10.34 -43.45
CA THR A 341 -30.17 11.29 -42.76
C THR A 341 -29.26 10.57 -41.74
N TYR A 342 -28.06 11.08 -41.53
CA TYR A 342 -27.18 10.59 -40.52
C TYR A 342 -27.35 11.44 -39.25
N LEU A 343 -27.67 10.79 -38.13
CA LEU A 343 -27.61 11.42 -36.83
C LEU A 343 -26.14 11.44 -36.39
N GLY A 344 -25.50 12.56 -36.59
CA GLY A 344 -24.18 12.79 -35.98
C GLY A 344 -24.28 12.78 -34.46
N ALA A 345 -23.33 12.16 -33.79
CA ALA A 345 -23.23 12.31 -32.35
C ALA A 345 -23.04 13.80 -32.01
N ALA A 346 -23.65 14.25 -30.92
CA ALA A 346 -23.40 15.59 -30.42
C ALA A 346 -21.89 15.75 -30.12
N PRO A 347 -21.26 16.81 -30.65
CA PRO A 347 -19.83 17.02 -30.38
C PRO A 347 -19.62 17.18 -28.88
N MET A 348 -18.60 16.52 -28.34
CA MET A 348 -18.22 16.70 -26.94
C MET A 348 -17.73 18.14 -26.73
N SER A 349 -18.16 18.79 -25.63
CA SER A 349 -17.68 20.13 -25.33
C SER A 349 -16.15 20.13 -25.23
N PRO A 350 -15.46 21.11 -25.85
CA PRO A 350 -14.02 21.32 -25.70
C PRO A 350 -13.61 21.44 -24.23
N ASP A 351 -14.46 22.03 -23.40
CA ASP A 351 -14.23 22.23 -21.96
C ASP A 351 -14.03 20.91 -21.20
N ALA A 352 -14.70 19.84 -21.62
CA ALA A 352 -14.55 18.53 -20.96
C ALA A 352 -13.15 17.94 -21.18
N ARG A 353 -12.50 18.24 -22.30
CA ARG A 353 -11.12 17.84 -22.55
C ARG A 353 -10.17 18.66 -21.70
N GLN A 354 -10.32 19.98 -21.72
CA GLN A 354 -9.51 20.90 -20.95
C GLN A 354 -9.60 20.60 -19.45
N LEU A 355 -10.81 20.42 -18.92
CA LEU A 355 -11.03 20.07 -17.51
C LEU A 355 -10.32 18.77 -17.11
N SER A 356 -10.33 17.76 -17.98
CA SER A 356 -9.63 16.49 -17.72
C SER A 356 -8.10 16.68 -17.64
N GLU A 357 -7.53 17.48 -18.53
CA GLU A 357 -6.10 17.78 -18.57
C GLU A 357 -5.68 18.66 -17.36
N GLU A 358 -6.48 19.66 -17.02
CA GLU A 358 -6.30 20.50 -15.84
C GLU A 358 -6.37 19.69 -14.54
N LEU A 359 -7.34 18.79 -14.40
CA LEU A 359 -7.49 17.96 -13.20
C LEU A 359 -6.25 17.11 -12.95
N VAL A 360 -5.69 16.48 -14.00
CA VAL A 360 -4.46 15.70 -13.89
C VAL A 360 -3.27 16.57 -13.54
N SER A 361 -3.12 17.74 -14.22
CA SER A 361 -2.02 18.68 -13.96
C SER A 361 -2.05 19.20 -12.52
N GLN A 362 -3.19 19.70 -12.07
CA GLN A 362 -3.37 20.20 -10.70
C GLN A 362 -3.16 19.12 -9.65
N THR A 363 -3.64 17.89 -9.90
CA THR A 363 -3.40 16.78 -8.99
C THR A 363 -1.93 16.45 -8.84
N ARG A 364 -1.17 16.46 -9.96
CA ARG A 364 0.28 16.27 -9.94
C ARG A 364 1.00 17.39 -9.21
N GLU A 365 0.60 18.63 -9.42
CA GLU A 365 1.17 19.79 -8.73
C GLU A 365 0.93 19.73 -7.23
N LEU A 366 -0.31 19.46 -6.80
CA LEU A 366 -0.67 19.31 -5.38
C LEU A 366 0.09 18.14 -4.72
N ALA A 367 0.34 17.07 -5.46
CA ALA A 367 1.15 15.96 -4.98
C ALA A 367 2.67 16.26 -5.01
N GLY A 368 3.11 17.45 -5.47
CA GLY A 368 4.51 17.78 -5.65
C GLY A 368 5.23 16.90 -6.70
N ALA A 369 4.49 16.39 -7.68
CA ALA A 369 4.98 15.61 -8.81
C ALA A 369 4.59 16.30 -10.13
N GLY A 370 4.72 17.63 -10.19
CA GLY A 370 4.41 18.43 -11.37
C GLY A 370 5.31 18.07 -12.58
N ASN A 371 4.97 18.60 -13.74
CA ASN A 371 5.65 18.28 -15.00
C ASN A 371 7.17 18.55 -14.95
N ALA A 372 7.59 19.63 -14.27
CA ALA A 372 9.01 19.94 -14.07
C ALA A 372 9.73 18.87 -13.24
N ALA A 373 9.06 18.36 -12.19
CA ALA A 373 9.57 17.32 -11.32
C ALA A 373 9.74 15.98 -12.06
N LEU A 374 8.81 15.67 -12.97
CA LEU A 374 8.84 14.44 -13.80
C LEU A 374 9.78 14.56 -15.03
N GLY A 375 10.55 15.65 -15.16
CA GLY A 375 11.47 15.86 -16.28
C GLY A 375 10.79 16.27 -17.58
N GLN A 376 9.50 16.58 -17.56
CA GLN A 376 8.75 17.10 -18.71
C GLN A 376 8.91 18.62 -18.79
N VAL A 377 10.14 19.06 -19.04
CA VAL A 377 10.46 20.48 -19.23
C VAL A 377 10.77 20.71 -20.70
N ASN A 378 10.23 21.78 -21.26
CA ASN A 378 10.49 22.13 -22.64
C ASN A 378 11.96 22.59 -22.77
N PRO A 379 12.85 21.83 -23.44
CA PRO A 379 14.28 22.14 -23.49
C PRO A 379 14.60 23.49 -24.12
N GLU A 380 13.69 24.03 -24.94
CA GLU A 380 13.85 25.33 -25.62
C GLU A 380 13.61 26.53 -24.67
N GLN A 381 12.97 26.32 -23.51
CA GLN A 381 12.58 27.42 -22.62
C GLN A 381 13.34 27.45 -21.30
N ALA A 382 14.07 26.41 -20.93
CA ALA A 382 14.75 26.32 -19.65
C ALA A 382 16.23 25.94 -19.79
N SER A 383 17.11 26.72 -19.14
CA SER A 383 18.51 26.33 -19.01
C SER A 383 18.65 25.09 -18.12
N GLY A 384 19.71 24.29 -18.32
CA GLY A 384 19.98 23.11 -17.50
C GLY A 384 19.99 23.39 -15.98
N ALA A 385 20.48 24.57 -15.58
CA ALA A 385 20.47 25.03 -14.19
C ALA A 385 19.04 25.28 -13.66
N ALA A 386 18.14 25.83 -14.50
CA ALA A 386 16.75 26.06 -14.14
C ALA A 386 15.98 24.74 -13.98
N ILE A 387 16.29 23.73 -14.79
CA ILE A 387 15.70 22.39 -14.69
C ILE A 387 16.12 21.70 -13.38
N ILE A 388 17.41 21.78 -13.03
CA ILE A 388 17.94 21.22 -11.78
C ILE A 388 17.30 21.94 -10.58
N ALA A 389 17.24 23.26 -10.58
CA ALA A 389 16.62 24.04 -9.50
C ALA A 389 15.13 23.74 -9.36
N ALA A 390 14.38 23.58 -10.45
CA ALA A 390 12.97 23.23 -10.41
C ALA A 390 12.74 21.81 -9.88
N ARG A 391 13.63 20.87 -10.25
CA ARG A 391 13.62 19.49 -9.72
C ARG A 391 13.91 19.44 -8.23
N ASP A 392 14.93 20.18 -7.77
CA ASP A 392 15.31 20.24 -6.37
C ASP A 392 14.22 20.91 -5.53
N GLN A 393 13.56 21.94 -6.06
CA GLN A 393 12.44 22.61 -5.41
C GLN A 393 11.18 21.73 -5.33
N ALA A 394 10.92 20.92 -6.35
CA ALA A 394 9.82 19.94 -6.36
C ALA A 394 10.07 18.73 -5.43
N ALA A 395 11.31 18.48 -5.04
CA ALA A 395 11.69 17.43 -4.09
C ALA A 395 11.53 17.88 -2.61
N LEU A 396 11.35 19.18 -2.37
CA LEU A 396 11.01 19.69 -1.03
C LEU A 396 9.58 19.31 -0.68
N PRO A 397 9.32 18.87 0.57
CA PRO A 397 7.98 18.46 1.01
C PRO A 397 6.98 19.61 1.03
#